data_09aca2dd034ac4a3d295be73be8d5653
#
_entry.id   09aca2dd034ac4a3d295be73be8d5653
#
_cell.length_a   1.000
_cell.length_b   1.000
_cell.length_c   1.000
_cell.angle_alpha   90.00
_cell.angle_beta   90.00
_cell.angle_gamma   90.00
#
_symmetry.space_group_name_H-M   'P 1'
#
loop_
_entity.id
_entity.type
_entity.pdbx_description
1 polymer ?
#
loop_
_entity_poly.entity_id
_entity_poly.type
_entity_poly.pdbx_seq_one_letter_code
_entity_poly.pdbx_strand_id
1 'polypeptide(L)'
;MYLFLAFLLVPIIEIALFIQIGGLIGLWPTLAIVVLTAVMGTALVRTQGRMALANLQRSFAELDDPTEPLAHGAMILLSGVLLLTPGFFTDAVGFALLIPGVRVAVFRYLKSKVTITQFQMGTGAQFRTGPAPFDQDDVIDGEFTEVRPRQNPSKPSKWVEGPPQH
;
A
#
# COMPACT_ATOMS: atom_id res chain seq x y z
N MET A 1 -16.73 13.65 9.07
CA MET A 1 -17.18 15.00 8.66
C MET A 1 -16.36 15.58 7.51
N TYR A 2 -15.03 15.57 7.56
CA TYR A 2 -14.19 16.17 6.49
C TYR A 2 -14.37 15.54 5.11
N LEU A 3 -14.55 14.21 5.02
CA LEU A 3 -14.77 13.52 3.75
C LEU A 3 -16.09 13.94 3.08
N PHE A 4 -17.16 14.07 3.87
CA PHE A 4 -18.44 14.56 3.37
C PHE A 4 -18.35 15.99 2.86
N LEU A 5 -17.62 16.86 3.59
CA LEU A 5 -17.40 18.24 3.19
C LEU A 5 -16.61 18.32 1.88
N ALA A 6 -15.55 17.51 1.73
CA ALA A 6 -14.78 17.43 0.50
C ALA A 6 -15.65 16.95 -0.68
N PHE A 7 -16.46 15.90 -0.45
CA PHE A 7 -17.36 15.37 -1.48
C PHE A 7 -18.42 16.38 -1.93
N LEU A 8 -18.83 17.28 -1.05
CA LEU A 8 -19.78 18.35 -1.38
C LEU A 8 -19.08 19.55 -2.04
N LEU A 9 -17.92 19.96 -1.52
CA LEU A 9 -17.24 21.18 -1.97
C LEU A 9 -16.53 21.00 -3.32
N VAL A 10 -15.94 19.82 -3.59
CA VAL A 10 -15.22 19.60 -4.84
C VAL A 10 -16.12 19.80 -6.07
N PRO A 11 -17.31 19.20 -6.18
CA PRO A 11 -18.21 19.47 -7.31
C PRO A 11 -18.65 20.94 -7.41
N ILE A 12 -18.86 21.62 -6.31
CA ILE A 12 -19.25 23.03 -6.31
C ILE A 12 -18.11 23.89 -6.87
N ILE A 13 -16.89 23.66 -6.42
CA ILE A 13 -15.69 24.34 -6.94
C ILE A 13 -15.51 24.07 -8.43
N GLU A 14 -15.67 22.82 -8.88
CA GLU A 14 -15.57 22.47 -10.29
C GLU A 14 -16.59 23.23 -11.14
N ILE A 15 -17.86 23.22 -10.74
CA ILE A 15 -18.92 23.95 -11.47
C ILE A 15 -18.61 25.44 -11.51
N ALA A 16 -18.17 26.03 -10.40
CA ALA A 16 -17.81 27.43 -10.35
C ALA A 16 -16.64 27.76 -11.31
N LEU A 17 -15.62 26.89 -11.35
CA LEU A 17 -14.48 27.05 -12.28
C LEU A 17 -14.92 26.89 -13.73
N PHE A 18 -15.76 25.91 -14.05
CA PHE A 18 -16.31 25.75 -15.38
C PHE A 18 -17.09 26.97 -15.86
N ILE A 19 -17.91 27.56 -14.99
CA ILE A 19 -18.65 28.78 -15.31
C ILE A 19 -17.71 29.96 -15.52
N GLN A 20 -16.73 30.16 -14.63
CA GLN A 20 -15.80 31.29 -14.72
C GLN A 20 -14.85 31.16 -15.90
N ILE A 21 -14.13 30.04 -16.01
CA ILE A 21 -13.12 29.84 -17.04
C ILE A 21 -13.80 29.65 -18.39
N GLY A 22 -14.86 28.83 -18.46
CA GLY A 22 -15.63 28.63 -19.69
C GLY A 22 -16.30 29.89 -20.19
N GLY A 23 -16.75 30.79 -19.27
CA GLY A 23 -17.26 32.11 -19.65
C GLY A 23 -16.20 33.04 -20.23
N LEU A 24 -14.94 32.92 -19.78
CA LEU A 24 -13.82 33.73 -20.28
C LEU A 24 -13.29 33.26 -21.65
N ILE A 25 -13.06 31.96 -21.80
CA ILE A 25 -12.39 31.40 -22.99
C ILE A 25 -13.36 30.78 -24.01
N GLY A 26 -14.62 30.60 -23.61
CA GLY A 26 -15.65 29.99 -24.45
C GLY A 26 -15.68 28.46 -24.39
N LEU A 27 -16.75 27.87 -24.93
CA LEU A 27 -17.04 26.45 -24.84
C LEU A 27 -15.96 25.54 -25.46
N TRP A 28 -15.59 25.88 -26.71
CA TRP A 28 -14.66 25.02 -27.49
C TRP A 28 -13.26 24.91 -26.87
N PRO A 29 -12.61 26.01 -26.46
CA PRO A 29 -11.33 25.91 -25.74
C PRO A 29 -11.45 25.16 -24.41
N THR A 30 -12.54 25.35 -23.68
CA THR A 30 -12.79 24.63 -22.40
C THR A 30 -12.84 23.12 -22.66
N LEU A 31 -13.60 22.66 -23.64
CA LEU A 31 -13.67 21.24 -24.00
C LEU A 31 -12.32 20.72 -24.50
N ALA A 32 -11.58 21.51 -25.28
CA ALA A 32 -10.25 21.13 -25.74
C ALA A 32 -9.28 20.91 -24.54
N ILE A 33 -9.30 21.78 -23.53
CA ILE A 33 -8.49 21.65 -22.33
C ILE A 33 -8.86 20.36 -21.60
N VAL A 34 -10.14 20.10 -21.36
CA VAL A 34 -10.60 18.89 -20.66
C VAL A 34 -10.17 17.61 -21.38
N VAL A 35 -10.30 17.57 -22.70
CA VAL A 35 -9.85 16.41 -23.50
C VAL A 35 -8.33 16.27 -23.43
N LEU A 36 -7.60 17.37 -23.55
CA LEU A 36 -6.14 17.37 -23.49
C LEU A 36 -5.62 16.88 -22.13
N THR A 37 -6.20 17.39 -21.03
CA THR A 37 -5.81 16.99 -19.68
C THR A 37 -6.11 15.51 -19.44
N ALA A 38 -7.24 14.99 -19.90
CA ALA A 38 -7.59 13.57 -19.80
C ALA A 38 -6.60 12.68 -20.57
N VAL A 39 -6.23 13.06 -21.80
CA VAL A 39 -5.26 12.31 -22.62
C VAL A 39 -3.87 12.33 -21.97
N MET A 40 -3.38 13.52 -21.60
CA MET A 40 -2.08 13.68 -20.93
C MET A 40 -2.04 12.95 -19.60
N GLY A 41 -3.08 13.09 -18.78
CA GLY A 41 -3.21 12.41 -17.50
C GLY A 41 -3.16 10.89 -17.67
N THR A 42 -3.92 10.34 -18.61
CA THR A 42 -3.92 8.90 -18.89
C THR A 42 -2.53 8.41 -19.32
N ALA A 43 -1.82 9.14 -20.17
CA ALA A 43 -0.47 8.78 -20.61
C ALA A 43 0.53 8.79 -19.44
N LEU A 44 0.49 9.83 -18.60
CA LEU A 44 1.35 9.96 -17.44
C LEU A 44 1.07 8.88 -16.38
N VAL A 45 -0.21 8.62 -16.08
CA VAL A 45 -0.62 7.57 -15.12
C VAL A 45 -0.16 6.19 -15.60
N ARG A 46 -0.31 5.88 -16.89
CA ARG A 46 0.18 4.61 -17.45
C ARG A 46 1.69 4.46 -17.30
N THR A 47 2.44 5.50 -17.59
CA THR A 47 3.91 5.45 -17.50
C THR A 47 4.37 5.33 -16.07
N GLN A 48 3.86 6.17 -15.19
CA GLN A 48 4.23 6.16 -13.77
C GLN A 48 3.69 4.93 -13.03
N GLY A 49 2.51 4.44 -13.39
CA GLY A 49 1.92 3.23 -12.83
C GLY A 49 2.76 1.99 -13.11
N ARG A 50 3.32 1.88 -14.33
CA ARG A 50 4.25 0.78 -14.67
C ARG A 50 5.53 0.85 -13.84
N MET A 51 6.09 2.04 -13.65
CA MET A 51 7.29 2.23 -12.80
C MET A 51 6.99 1.91 -11.34
N ALA A 52 5.84 2.34 -10.82
CA ALA A 52 5.42 2.05 -9.46
C ALA A 52 5.25 0.53 -9.23
N LEU A 53 4.64 -0.17 -10.20
CA LEU A 53 4.48 -1.62 -10.12
C LEU A 53 5.83 -2.34 -10.17
N ALA A 54 6.75 -1.91 -11.03
CA ALA A 54 8.10 -2.48 -11.09
C ALA A 54 8.87 -2.26 -9.78
N ASN A 55 8.78 -1.07 -9.17
CA ASN A 55 9.40 -0.78 -7.88
C ASN A 55 8.81 -1.64 -6.76
N LEU A 56 7.48 -1.83 -6.76
CA LEU A 56 6.81 -2.68 -5.79
C LEU A 56 7.27 -4.15 -5.91
N GLN A 57 7.33 -4.68 -7.14
CA GLN A 57 7.82 -6.04 -7.39
C GLN A 57 9.28 -6.21 -6.92
N ARG A 58 10.12 -5.19 -7.14
CA ARG A 58 11.51 -5.21 -6.67
C ARG A 58 11.59 -5.24 -5.14
N SER A 59 10.81 -4.39 -4.44
CA SER A 59 10.79 -4.37 -2.97
C SER A 59 10.39 -5.73 -2.39
N PHE A 60 9.43 -6.43 -3.01
CA PHE A 60 9.08 -7.79 -2.59
C PHE A 60 10.19 -8.80 -2.86
N ALA A 61 10.91 -8.69 -3.99
CA ALA A 61 12.01 -9.59 -4.32
C ALA A 61 13.22 -9.40 -3.41
N GLU A 62 13.48 -8.16 -2.98
CA GLU A 62 14.60 -7.79 -2.12
C GLU A 62 14.26 -7.90 -0.62
N LEU A 63 13.01 -8.29 -0.27
CA LEU A 63 12.48 -8.34 1.09
C LEU A 63 12.55 -6.99 1.82
N ASP A 64 12.50 -5.90 1.06
CA ASP A 64 12.48 -4.54 1.56
C ASP A 64 11.07 -4.11 1.99
N ASP A 65 10.98 -3.03 2.77
CA ASP A 65 9.69 -2.47 3.22
C ASP A 65 8.88 -1.92 2.02
N PRO A 66 7.75 -2.54 1.65
CA PRO A 66 6.95 -2.13 0.50
C PRO A 66 6.05 -0.91 0.79
N THR A 67 6.10 -0.33 1.99
CA THR A 67 5.19 0.74 2.42
C THR A 67 5.29 1.98 1.54
N GLU A 68 6.51 2.41 1.21
CA GLU A 68 6.74 3.58 0.38
C GLU A 68 6.31 3.36 -1.09
N PRO A 69 6.70 2.28 -1.78
CA PRO A 69 6.18 1.97 -3.11
C PRO A 69 4.66 1.82 -3.18
N LEU A 70 4.03 1.20 -2.17
CA LEU A 70 2.57 1.10 -2.08
C LEU A 70 1.90 2.47 -1.97
N ALA A 71 2.42 3.34 -1.10
CA ALA A 71 1.89 4.69 -0.94
C ALA A 71 2.03 5.50 -2.24
N HIS A 72 3.17 5.42 -2.91
CA HIS A 72 3.37 6.06 -4.21
C HIS A 72 2.43 5.51 -5.27
N GLY A 73 2.23 4.19 -5.33
CA GLY A 73 1.28 3.56 -6.24
C GLY A 73 -0.16 4.01 -5.99
N ALA A 74 -0.58 4.08 -4.73
CA ALA A 74 -1.91 4.56 -4.35
C ALA A 74 -2.14 6.02 -4.76
N MET A 75 -1.13 6.90 -4.61
CA MET A 75 -1.22 8.29 -5.04
C MET A 75 -1.32 8.42 -6.56
N ILE A 76 -0.62 7.57 -7.34
CA ILE A 76 -0.73 7.54 -8.80
C ILE A 76 -2.13 7.08 -9.22
N LEU A 77 -2.70 6.06 -8.57
CA LEU A 77 -4.06 5.60 -8.83
C LEU A 77 -5.09 6.69 -8.51
N LEU A 78 -4.95 7.34 -7.36
CA LEU A 78 -5.81 8.46 -6.98
C LEU A 78 -5.73 9.61 -8.00
N SER A 79 -4.53 9.97 -8.43
CA SER A 79 -4.32 10.93 -9.51
C SER A 79 -5.04 10.52 -10.79
N GLY A 80 -4.96 9.23 -11.15
CA GLY A 80 -5.66 8.71 -12.34
C GLY A 80 -7.18 8.86 -12.23
N VAL A 81 -7.75 8.58 -11.08
CA VAL A 81 -9.20 8.75 -10.84
C VAL A 81 -9.60 10.22 -10.94
N LEU A 82 -8.80 11.12 -10.37
CA LEU A 82 -9.05 12.57 -10.43
C LEU A 82 -9.00 13.09 -11.88
N LEU A 83 -8.00 12.68 -12.65
CA LEU A 83 -7.83 13.08 -14.05
C LEU A 83 -8.85 12.41 -15.01
N LEU A 84 -9.49 11.34 -14.60
CA LEU A 84 -10.57 10.71 -15.36
C LEU A 84 -11.90 11.42 -15.14
N THR A 85 -12.06 12.11 -14.02
CA THR A 85 -13.23 12.93 -13.69
C THR A 85 -12.98 14.33 -14.23
N PRO A 86 -13.63 14.75 -15.36
CA PRO A 86 -13.30 16.03 -15.99
C PRO A 86 -13.53 17.20 -15.03
N GLY A 87 -12.49 17.99 -14.77
CA GLY A 87 -12.56 19.15 -13.89
C GLY A 87 -11.29 19.98 -13.92
N PHE A 88 -11.39 21.27 -13.62
CA PHE A 88 -10.22 22.13 -13.55
C PHE A 88 -9.44 21.96 -12.25
N PHE A 89 -10.15 21.90 -11.13
CA PHE A 89 -9.53 21.74 -9.81
C PHE A 89 -9.02 20.30 -9.60
N THR A 90 -9.85 19.31 -9.92
CA THR A 90 -9.47 17.89 -9.82
C THR A 90 -8.31 17.54 -10.73
N ASP A 91 -8.27 18.08 -11.95
CA ASP A 91 -7.15 17.90 -12.87
C ASP A 91 -5.86 18.52 -12.31
N ALA A 92 -5.93 19.75 -11.75
CA ALA A 92 -4.78 20.37 -11.14
C ALA A 92 -4.22 19.55 -9.95
N VAL A 93 -5.10 19.03 -9.10
CA VAL A 93 -4.72 18.15 -7.98
C VAL A 93 -4.16 16.82 -8.51
N GLY A 94 -4.79 16.24 -9.51
CA GLY A 94 -4.34 15.01 -10.17
C GLY A 94 -2.94 15.15 -10.74
N PHE A 95 -2.68 16.20 -11.50
CA PHE A 95 -1.34 16.50 -12.03
C PHE A 95 -0.32 16.75 -10.91
N ALA A 96 -0.69 17.49 -9.87
CA ALA A 96 0.18 17.72 -8.73
C ALA A 96 0.63 16.39 -8.08
N LEU A 97 -0.28 15.44 -7.89
CA LEU A 97 0.02 14.12 -7.36
C LEU A 97 0.90 13.26 -8.28
N LEU A 98 0.93 13.54 -9.59
CA LEU A 98 1.86 12.86 -10.50
C LEU A 98 3.30 13.37 -10.38
N ILE A 99 3.53 14.54 -9.79
CA ILE A 99 4.89 15.05 -9.57
C ILE A 99 5.56 14.26 -8.44
N PRO A 100 6.72 13.59 -8.68
CA PRO A 100 7.36 12.77 -7.65
C PRO A 100 7.68 13.53 -6.36
N GLY A 101 8.12 14.79 -6.45
CA GLY A 101 8.41 15.64 -5.29
C GLY A 101 7.17 15.90 -4.42
N VAL A 102 6.00 16.08 -5.03
CA VAL A 102 4.73 16.27 -4.30
C VAL A 102 4.34 14.97 -3.58
N ARG A 103 4.49 13.82 -4.23
CA ARG A 103 4.21 12.52 -3.60
C ARG A 103 5.09 12.27 -2.37
N VAL A 104 6.38 12.56 -2.49
CA VAL A 104 7.31 12.43 -1.35
C VAL A 104 6.90 13.37 -0.22
N ALA A 105 6.53 14.62 -0.52
CA ALA A 105 6.06 15.57 0.48
C ALA A 105 4.77 15.10 1.17
N VAL A 106 3.79 14.64 0.39
CA VAL A 106 2.52 14.10 0.90
C VAL A 106 2.77 12.85 1.75
N PHE A 107 3.60 11.92 1.27
CA PHE A 107 3.94 10.70 2.02
C PHE A 107 4.59 11.04 3.37
N ARG A 108 5.57 11.95 3.37
CA ARG A 108 6.25 12.39 4.59
C ARG A 108 5.28 13.05 5.58
N TYR A 109 4.37 13.89 5.08
CA TYR A 109 3.33 14.51 5.89
C TYR A 109 2.37 13.48 6.50
N LEU A 110 1.89 12.53 5.71
CA LEU A 110 1.02 11.45 6.21
C LEU A 110 1.76 10.58 7.24
N LYS A 111 3.00 10.18 6.93
CA LYS A 111 3.84 9.38 7.85
C LYS A 111 4.07 10.08 9.19
N SER A 112 4.16 11.41 9.21
CA SER A 112 4.32 12.19 10.46
C SER A 112 3.03 12.26 11.30
N LYS A 113 1.85 12.06 10.69
CA LYS A 113 0.54 12.13 11.36
C LYS A 113 -0.02 10.75 11.71
N VAL A 114 0.39 9.74 11.00
CA VAL A 114 -0.04 8.35 11.22
C VAL A 114 1.12 7.60 11.86
N THR A 115 0.97 7.20 13.12
CA THR A 115 1.86 6.20 13.72
C THR A 115 1.58 4.90 12.97
N ILE A 116 2.38 4.61 11.95
CA ILE A 116 2.31 3.34 11.25
C ILE A 116 2.80 2.31 12.27
N THR A 117 1.89 1.62 12.93
CA THR A 117 2.21 0.37 13.59
C THR A 117 2.74 -0.52 12.47
N GLN A 118 4.03 -0.80 12.48
CA GLN A 118 4.65 -1.68 11.50
C GLN A 118 3.84 -2.98 11.49
N PHE A 119 3.08 -3.18 10.42
CA PHE A 119 2.44 -4.46 10.16
C PHE A 119 3.58 -5.41 9.78
N GLN A 120 4.20 -5.98 10.78
CA GLN A 120 5.18 -7.03 10.63
C GLN A 120 4.42 -8.25 10.11
N MET A 121 4.27 -8.31 8.80
CA MET A 121 3.79 -9.50 8.11
C MET A 121 4.83 -10.57 8.40
N GLY A 122 4.43 -11.53 9.24
CA GLY A 122 5.31 -12.53 9.82
C GLY A 122 6.17 -13.25 8.79
N THR A 123 7.39 -12.83 8.69
CA THR A 123 8.50 -13.69 8.29
C THR A 123 9.10 -14.26 9.56
N GLY A 124 9.16 -15.59 9.58
CA GLY A 124 9.50 -16.41 10.71
C GLY A 124 10.60 -15.88 11.61
N ALA A 125 10.36 -16.11 12.89
CA ALA A 125 11.33 -16.15 13.97
C ALA A 125 12.71 -15.55 13.66
N GLN A 126 12.84 -14.23 13.73
CA GLN A 126 14.16 -13.65 13.96
C GLN A 126 14.53 -13.91 15.41
N PHE A 127 15.42 -14.87 15.60
CA PHE A 127 16.18 -15.01 16.83
C PHE A 127 16.81 -13.66 17.16
N ARG A 128 16.24 -12.95 18.10
CA ARG A 128 16.89 -11.80 18.75
C ARG A 128 18.05 -12.32 19.58
N THR A 129 19.25 -12.35 19.00
CA THR A 129 20.49 -12.41 19.74
C THR A 129 20.85 -10.99 20.19
N GLY A 130 20.23 -10.51 21.24
CA GLY A 130 20.59 -9.31 21.98
C GLY A 130 20.10 -9.43 23.40
N PRO A 131 20.85 -9.01 24.42
CA PRO A 131 20.38 -9.06 25.79
C PRO A 131 19.23 -8.08 25.96
N ALA A 132 17.99 -8.58 25.94
CA ALA A 132 16.84 -7.82 26.37
C ALA A 132 16.90 -7.65 27.90
N PRO A 133 16.53 -6.48 28.44
CA PRO A 133 16.26 -6.38 29.87
C PRO A 133 15.10 -7.33 30.18
N PHE A 134 15.32 -8.28 31.03
CA PHE A 134 14.29 -9.18 31.54
C PHE A 134 13.35 -8.33 32.42
N ASP A 135 12.15 -8.05 31.93
CA ASP A 135 11.03 -7.68 32.80
C ASP A 135 10.66 -8.95 33.59
N GLN A 136 10.80 -8.90 34.92
CA GLN A 136 10.67 -10.05 35.82
C GLN A 136 9.24 -10.58 35.98
N ASP A 137 8.25 -9.99 35.28
CA ASP A 137 6.83 -10.33 35.45
C ASP A 137 6.25 -11.27 34.38
N ASP A 138 7.04 -11.74 33.39
CA ASP A 138 6.54 -12.59 32.30
C ASP A 138 7.16 -14.02 32.33
N VAL A 139 7.43 -14.55 33.53
CA VAL A 139 7.84 -15.95 33.71
C VAL A 139 6.58 -16.81 33.82
N ILE A 140 6.21 -17.46 32.74
CA ILE A 140 5.17 -18.50 32.77
C ILE A 140 5.82 -19.78 33.33
N ASP A 141 5.57 -20.08 34.60
CA ASP A 141 5.92 -21.36 35.23
C ASP A 141 5.08 -22.48 34.56
N GLY A 142 5.67 -23.14 33.59
CA GLY A 142 5.09 -24.32 32.95
C GLY A 142 5.50 -25.59 33.67
N GLU A 143 4.56 -26.32 34.28
CA GLU A 143 4.81 -27.68 34.71
C GLU A 143 4.99 -28.58 33.49
N PHE A 144 6.17 -29.17 33.34
CA PHE A 144 6.39 -30.20 32.34
C PHE A 144 6.50 -31.58 33.02
N THR A 145 5.81 -32.56 32.47
CA THR A 145 5.93 -33.95 32.91
C THR A 145 6.79 -34.70 31.88
N GLU A 146 7.95 -35.16 32.32
CA GLU A 146 8.83 -35.98 31.50
C GLU A 146 8.19 -37.36 31.28
N VAL A 147 7.68 -37.60 30.08
CA VAL A 147 7.15 -38.91 29.66
C VAL A 147 8.34 -39.81 29.35
N ARG A 148 8.71 -40.67 30.26
CA ARG A 148 9.73 -41.70 30.01
C ARG A 148 9.27 -42.62 28.87
N PRO A 149 10.12 -42.87 27.86
CA PRO A 149 9.78 -43.80 26.81
C PRO A 149 9.46 -45.17 27.39
N ARG A 150 8.27 -45.70 27.06
CA ARG A 150 7.93 -47.08 27.44
C ARG A 150 8.90 -48.00 26.74
N GLN A 151 9.90 -48.48 27.47
CA GLN A 151 10.75 -49.58 27.00
C GLN A 151 9.91 -50.88 26.95
N ASN A 152 9.33 -51.17 25.82
CA ASN A 152 8.79 -52.47 25.54
C ASN A 152 9.49 -53.02 24.27
N PRO A 153 10.57 -53.81 24.41
CA PRO A 153 11.42 -54.23 23.34
C PRO A 153 10.85 -55.40 22.52
N SER A 154 9.60 -55.81 22.71
CA SER A 154 9.12 -57.11 22.18
C SER A 154 8.08 -57.03 21.06
N LYS A 155 7.75 -55.87 20.49
CA LYS A 155 6.92 -55.84 19.27
C LYS A 155 7.42 -54.75 18.33
N PRO A 156 7.95 -55.10 17.13
CA PRO A 156 8.24 -54.15 16.10
C PRO A 156 6.94 -53.43 15.67
N SER A 157 7.05 -52.14 15.43
CA SER A 157 5.94 -51.32 14.95
C SER A 157 5.45 -51.84 13.61
N LYS A 158 4.14 -51.97 13.42
CA LYS A 158 3.51 -52.42 12.16
C LYS A 158 3.89 -51.57 10.92
N TRP A 159 4.56 -50.47 11.12
CA TRP A 159 5.03 -49.54 10.07
C TRP A 159 6.43 -49.88 9.55
N VAL A 160 7.11 -50.86 10.15
CA VAL A 160 8.48 -51.27 9.76
C VAL A 160 8.50 -52.59 8.97
N GLU A 161 7.35 -53.22 8.77
CA GLU A 161 7.24 -54.38 7.84
C GLU A 161 7.28 -53.84 6.40
N GLY A 162 8.43 -54.00 5.75
CA GLY A 162 8.56 -53.73 4.32
C GLY A 162 7.66 -54.66 3.50
N PRO A 163 7.38 -54.36 2.22
CA PRO A 163 6.52 -55.15 1.37
C PRO A 163 7.06 -56.60 1.23
N PRO A 164 6.18 -57.61 1.19
CA PRO A 164 6.60 -58.99 1.07
C PRO A 164 7.36 -59.19 -0.25
N GLN A 165 8.54 -59.77 -0.16
CA GLN A 165 9.32 -60.15 -1.34
C GLN A 165 8.71 -61.47 -1.90
N HIS A 166 8.18 -61.38 -3.11
CA HIS A 166 7.85 -62.52 -3.97
C HIS A 166 8.98 -62.81 -4.95
#